data_90d40867fd74d237a36bbc6c6a834f9c
#
_entry.id   90d40867fd74d237a36bbc6c6a834f9c
#
_cell.length_a   1.000
_cell.length_b   1.000
_cell.length_c   1.000
_cell.angle_alpha   90.00
_cell.angle_beta   90.00
_cell.angle_gamma   90.00
#
_symmetry.space_group_name_H-M   'P 1'
#
loop_
_entity.id
_entity.type
_entity.pdbx_description
1 polymer ?
#
loop_
_entity_poly.entity_id
_entity_poly.type
_entity_poly.pdbx_seq_one_letter_code
_entity_poly.pdbx_strand_id
1 'polypeptide(L)'
;MPTICMFRGIKIYINWDEHNPPHFHAKYGGEVVSIDINEIYVLEGSIPNKQLKMVLGWTALHQEELLENWELAKNKHELFSIEPLR
;
A
#
# COMPACT_ATOMS: atom_id res chain seq x y z
N MET A 1 0.08 12.87 -1.47
CA MET A 1 -0.04 11.46 -1.07
C MET A 1 -1.32 10.87 -1.64
N PRO A 2 -1.26 10.30 -2.85
CA PRO A 2 -2.48 9.74 -3.44
C PRO A 2 -2.95 8.51 -2.69
N THR A 3 -4.17 8.57 -2.20
CA THR A 3 -4.83 7.44 -1.56
C THR A 3 -5.40 6.55 -2.64
N ILE A 4 -5.06 5.27 -2.61
CA ILE A 4 -5.52 4.31 -3.62
C ILE A 4 -6.54 3.31 -3.09
N CYS A 5 -6.71 3.25 -1.77
CA CYS A 5 -7.69 2.35 -1.18
C CYS A 5 -7.91 2.70 0.29
N MET A 6 -9.11 2.41 0.78
CA MET A 6 -9.41 2.52 2.21
C MET A 6 -10.32 1.38 2.60
N PHE A 7 -9.97 0.66 3.66
CA PHE A 7 -10.83 -0.41 4.20
C PHE A 7 -10.53 -0.63 5.67
N ARG A 8 -11.57 -0.93 6.42
CA ARG A 8 -11.44 -1.28 7.85
C ARG A 8 -10.62 -0.26 8.65
N GLY A 9 -10.76 1.03 8.32
CA GLY A 9 -10.02 2.10 9.00
C GLY A 9 -8.57 2.23 8.57
N ILE A 10 -8.16 1.48 7.56
CA ILE A 10 -6.79 1.50 7.05
C ILE A 10 -6.76 2.30 5.75
N LYS A 11 -5.81 3.22 5.65
CA LYS A 11 -5.63 4.04 4.45
C LYS A 11 -4.39 3.55 3.70
N ILE A 12 -4.57 3.20 2.44
CA ILE A 12 -3.46 2.73 1.58
C ILE A 12 -3.09 3.85 0.62
N TYR A 13 -1.81 4.19 0.57
CA TYR A 13 -1.35 5.26 -0.33
C TYR A 13 0.07 5.00 -0.82
N ILE A 14 0.39 5.61 -1.98
CA ILE A 14 1.74 5.59 -2.55
C ILE A 14 2.14 7.03 -2.77
N ASN A 15 3.34 7.41 -2.35
CA ASN A 15 3.87 8.75 -2.57
C ASN A 15 4.57 8.81 -3.93
N TRP A 16 4.55 9.98 -4.56
CA TRP A 16 5.33 10.21 -5.77
C TRP A 16 6.80 10.32 -5.39
N ASP A 17 7.68 10.00 -6.33
CA ASP A 17 9.14 10.11 -6.15
C ASP A 17 9.74 9.20 -5.09
N GLU A 18 9.08 8.09 -4.81
CA GLU A 18 9.63 7.10 -3.90
C GLU A 18 10.72 6.29 -4.58
N HIS A 19 11.63 5.76 -3.77
CA HIS A 19 12.74 4.94 -4.25
C HIS A 19 12.39 3.45 -4.20
N ASN A 20 13.04 2.65 -5.07
CA ASN A 20 12.90 1.21 -5.01
C ASN A 20 13.30 0.68 -3.63
N PRO A 21 12.75 -0.44 -3.18
CA PRO A 21 11.86 -1.34 -3.93
C PRO A 21 10.42 -0.80 -4.03
N PRO A 22 9.64 -1.34 -4.97
CA PRO A 22 8.22 -0.96 -5.05
C PRO A 22 7.52 -1.23 -3.74
N HIS A 23 6.86 -0.22 -3.20
CA HIS A 23 6.20 -0.32 -1.89
C HIS A 23 5.04 0.65 -1.78
N PHE A 24 4.19 0.40 -0.79
CA PHE A 24 3.11 1.32 -0.46
C PHE A 24 3.08 1.53 1.04
N HIS A 25 2.29 2.49 1.48
CA HIS A 25 2.12 2.80 2.89
C HIS A 25 0.71 2.46 3.33
N ALA A 26 0.59 1.91 4.52
CA ALA A 26 -0.71 1.64 5.14
C ALA A 26 -0.74 2.36 6.48
N LYS A 27 -1.73 3.22 6.67
CA LYS A 27 -1.89 4.00 7.89
C LYS A 27 -3.12 3.54 8.65
N TYR A 28 -2.94 3.29 9.94
CA TYR A 28 -4.04 2.93 10.82
C TYR A 28 -3.87 3.67 12.14
N GLY A 29 -4.85 4.51 12.48
CA GLY A 29 -4.71 5.37 13.65
C GLY A 29 -3.54 6.31 13.46
N GLY A 30 -2.64 6.37 14.42
CA GLY A 30 -1.43 7.19 14.32
C GLY A 30 -0.21 6.45 13.82
N GLU A 31 -0.37 5.21 13.39
CA GLU A 31 0.76 4.36 12.98
C GLU A 31 0.78 4.12 11.49
N VAL A 32 1.99 3.96 10.93
CA VAL A 32 2.18 3.74 9.50
C VAL A 32 3.15 2.57 9.30
N VAL A 33 2.85 1.73 8.31
CA VAL A 33 3.73 0.64 7.92
C VAL A 33 3.98 0.72 6.42
N SER A 34 5.20 0.39 5.99
CA SER A 34 5.56 0.30 4.57
C SER A 34 5.65 -1.17 4.18
N ILE A 35 5.03 -1.53 3.08
CA ILE A 35 4.94 -2.92 2.62
C ILE A 35 5.59 -3.05 1.25
N ASP A 36 6.50 -4.03 1.12
CA ASP A 36 7.12 -4.37 -0.15
C ASP A 36 6.08 -5.08 -1.03
N ILE A 37 5.84 -4.55 -2.23
CA ILE A 37 4.79 -5.10 -3.10
C ILE A 37 5.19 -6.45 -3.69
N ASN A 38 6.46 -6.64 -4.01
CA ASN A 38 6.91 -7.88 -4.63
C ASN A 38 7.00 -9.04 -3.65
N GLU A 39 7.61 -8.79 -2.49
CA GLU A 39 7.83 -9.86 -1.50
C GLU A 39 6.74 -9.94 -0.46
N ILE A 40 5.91 -8.92 -0.37
CA ILE A 40 4.77 -8.86 0.54
C ILE A 40 5.19 -9.05 1.99
N TYR A 41 6.06 -8.15 2.45
CA TYR A 41 6.47 -8.12 3.85
C TYR A 41 6.70 -6.67 4.28
N VAL A 42 6.83 -6.48 5.59
CA VAL A 42 7.04 -5.16 6.17
C VAL A 42 8.46 -4.68 5.90
N LEU A 43 8.59 -3.48 5.33
CA LEU A 43 9.87 -2.83 5.15
C LEU A 43 10.20 -1.96 6.35
N GLU A 44 9.22 -1.22 6.85
CA GLU A 44 9.45 -0.24 7.91
C GLU A 44 8.14 0.06 8.64
N GLY A 45 8.24 0.40 9.92
CA GLY A 45 7.10 0.79 10.71
C GLY A 45 6.28 -0.38 11.21
N SER A 46 5.14 -0.09 11.80
CA SER A 46 4.24 -1.12 12.32
C SER A 46 2.83 -0.59 12.47
N ILE A 47 1.86 -1.50 12.40
CA ILE A 47 0.47 -1.26 12.75
C ILE A 47 0.02 -2.49 13.55
N PRO A 48 -1.14 -2.45 14.22
CA PRO A 48 -1.59 -3.61 14.99
C PRO A 48 -1.65 -4.87 14.13
N ASN A 49 -1.32 -6.00 14.72
CA ASN A 49 -1.14 -7.26 14.01
C ASN A 49 -2.36 -7.70 13.21
N LYS A 50 -3.54 -7.47 13.75
CA LYS A 50 -4.78 -7.83 13.05
C LYS A 50 -4.91 -7.05 11.75
N GLN A 51 -4.67 -5.74 11.81
CA GLN A 51 -4.75 -4.89 10.62
C GLN A 51 -3.62 -5.21 9.64
N LEU A 52 -2.44 -5.52 10.15
CA LEU A 52 -1.32 -5.89 9.30
C LEU A 52 -1.64 -7.14 8.49
N LYS A 53 -2.23 -8.15 9.12
CA LYS A 53 -2.60 -9.38 8.41
C LYS A 53 -3.60 -9.11 7.29
N MET A 54 -4.55 -8.22 7.53
CA MET A 54 -5.51 -7.84 6.49
C MET A 54 -4.83 -7.14 5.32
N VAL A 55 -3.88 -6.25 5.62
CA VAL A 55 -3.14 -5.53 4.59
C VAL A 55 -2.30 -6.50 3.75
N LEU A 56 -1.61 -7.43 4.39
CA LEU A 56 -0.77 -8.39 3.67
C LEU A 56 -1.60 -9.30 2.78
N GLY A 57 -2.75 -9.78 3.27
CA GLY A 57 -3.65 -10.60 2.47
C GLY A 57 -4.22 -9.83 1.28
N TRP A 58 -4.64 -8.60 1.52
CA TRP A 58 -5.13 -7.72 0.46
C TRP A 58 -4.05 -7.48 -0.59
N THR A 59 -2.81 -7.28 -0.15
CA THR A 59 -1.67 -7.07 -1.06
C THR A 59 -1.50 -8.25 -2.00
N ALA A 60 -1.60 -9.46 -1.46
CA ALA A 60 -1.45 -10.67 -2.28
C ALA A 60 -2.52 -10.75 -3.37
N LEU A 61 -3.73 -10.28 -3.06
CA LEU A 61 -4.83 -10.29 -4.03
C LEU A 61 -4.71 -9.22 -5.11
N HIS A 62 -3.99 -8.13 -4.82
CA HIS A 62 -3.94 -6.97 -5.70
C HIS A 62 -2.52 -6.59 -6.13
N GLN A 63 -1.62 -7.56 -6.12
CA GLN A 63 -0.20 -7.30 -6.39
C GLN A 63 0.04 -6.64 -7.74
N GLU A 64 -0.63 -7.10 -8.79
CA GLU A 64 -0.43 -6.54 -10.13
C GLU A 64 -0.91 -5.09 -10.20
N GLU A 65 -2.08 -4.80 -9.61
CA GLU A 65 -2.61 -3.44 -9.58
C GLU A 65 -1.71 -2.50 -8.78
N LEU A 66 -1.14 -3.01 -7.68
CA LEU A 66 -0.23 -2.22 -6.87
C LEU A 66 1.06 -1.89 -7.62
N LEU A 67 1.60 -2.86 -8.36
CA LEU A 67 2.79 -2.61 -9.18
C LEU A 67 2.50 -1.60 -10.27
N GLU A 68 1.33 -1.67 -10.87
CA GLU A 68 0.92 -0.71 -11.90
C GLU A 68 0.82 0.70 -11.32
N ASN A 69 0.20 0.84 -10.15
CA ASN A 69 0.13 2.13 -9.45
C ASN A 69 1.53 2.64 -9.07
N TRP A 70 2.43 1.73 -8.68
CA TRP A 70 3.81 2.10 -8.38
C TRP A 70 4.49 2.72 -9.59
N GLU A 71 4.32 2.12 -10.78
CA GLU A 71 4.90 2.67 -12.01
C GLU A 71 4.29 4.03 -12.36
N LEU A 72 2.99 4.18 -12.17
CA LEU A 72 2.34 5.47 -12.39
C LEU A 72 2.89 6.53 -11.46
N ALA A 73 3.08 6.19 -10.19
CA ALA A 73 3.61 7.14 -9.21
C ALA A 73 5.05 7.54 -9.54
N LYS A 74 5.86 6.59 -9.99
CA LYS A 74 7.24 6.85 -10.40
C LYS A 74 7.30 7.88 -11.52
N ASN A 75 6.36 7.81 -12.44
CA ASN A 75 6.30 8.71 -13.58
C ASN A 75 5.41 9.92 -13.33
N LYS A 76 4.98 10.11 -12.08
CA LYS A 76 4.16 11.24 -11.64
C LYS A 76 2.83 11.33 -12.38
N HIS A 77 2.29 10.18 -12.75
CA HIS A 77 0.96 10.08 -13.34
C HIS A 77 -0.08 9.90 -12.25
N GLU A 78 -1.34 10.10 -12.61
CA GLU A 78 -2.45 9.91 -11.70
C GLU A 78 -2.63 8.42 -11.39
N LEU A 79 -2.83 8.10 -10.11
CA LEU A 79 -3.03 6.72 -9.68
C LEU A 79 -4.51 6.36 -9.72
N PHE A 80 -4.80 5.06 -9.74
CA PHE A 80 -6.20 4.59 -9.77
C PHE A 80 -6.54 3.86 -8.47
N SER A 81 -7.82 3.87 -8.13
CA SER A 81 -8.32 3.20 -6.93
C SER A 81 -8.33 1.69 -7.11
N ILE A 82 -8.02 0.96 -6.05
CA ILE A 82 -8.03 -0.49 -6.04
C ILE A 82 -9.18 -0.95 -5.14
N GLU A 83 -9.80 -2.06 -5.50
CA GLU A 83 -10.91 -2.63 -4.75
C GLU A 83 -10.53 -2.90 -3.31
N PRO A 84 -11.31 -2.41 -2.33
CA PRO A 84 -10.99 -2.65 -0.94
C PRO A 84 -11.25 -4.09 -0.50
N LEU A 85 -10.63 -4.48 0.60
CA LEU A 85 -10.89 -5.76 1.24
C LEU A 85 -12.29 -5.74 1.85
N ARG A 86 -13.04 -6.77 1.61
CA ARG A 86 -14.42 -6.88 2.08
C ARG A 86 -14.56 -7.73 3.33
#